data_91b9c85dd2b0cc22d1527c37726c8ee0
#
_entry.id   91b9c85dd2b0cc22d1527c37726c8ee0
#
_cell.length_a   1.000
_cell.length_b   1.000
_cell.length_c   1.000
_cell.angle_alpha   90.00
_cell.angle_beta   90.00
_cell.angle_gamma   90.00
#
_symmetry.space_group_name_H-M   'P 1'
#
loop_
_entity.id
_entity.type
_entity.pdbx_description
1 polymer ?
#
loop_
_entity_poly.entity_id
_entity_poly.type
_entity_poly.pdbx_seq_one_letter_code
_entity_poly.pdbx_strand_id
1 'polypeptide(L)'
;MGEQDKWIVKCPKCGRVNRSCAHVSRQDVEKIVELLKAGVEVYESEEELEHFEDHGRERPGDRGRLSAVIQPRFSLEDVVMSPKTRDAIEDALVEIRNKGLIFQRWGMKKVIKKVKGLSLLFAGPPGTGKTMTAEAIAKVLGKRIMIVNYAQLENMWVGETEKNIEAVFQQASEKDAVLFFDEADAVFHRRGMTIAPWTNRDVNVLLNHLENFPGVCILATNLARVMDRALDRRIDIAVEFEMPEAELRKQIWQKLVPPEAPLGKDIDFDVLARKFALSGGSILNAVRQAMRNALKRGKRHRITMEDFVKAAERELAKSDLIGKDQMGTWKIDQRHRVRGYA
;
A
#
# COMPACT_ATOMS: atom_id res chain seq x y z
N MET A 1 -10.83 -39.92 18.07
CA MET A 1 -9.82 -39.29 18.93
C MET A 1 -9.65 -37.89 18.39
N GLY A 2 -10.25 -36.90 19.08
CA GLY A 2 -10.34 -35.52 18.59
C GLY A 2 -8.99 -34.83 18.67
N GLU A 3 -8.73 -34.01 17.68
CA GLU A 3 -7.66 -33.01 17.68
C GLU A 3 -7.86 -32.09 18.89
N GLN A 4 -6.84 -32.04 19.74
CA GLN A 4 -6.83 -31.14 20.88
C GLN A 4 -6.45 -29.74 20.38
N ASP A 5 -7.41 -28.82 20.43
CA ASP A 5 -7.16 -27.40 20.15
C ASP A 5 -6.12 -26.87 21.15
N LYS A 6 -4.99 -26.44 20.64
CA LYS A 6 -3.90 -25.88 21.44
C LYS A 6 -3.93 -24.36 21.29
N TRP A 7 -4.19 -23.67 22.38
CA TRP A 7 -4.11 -22.21 22.45
C TRP A 7 -2.72 -21.76 22.87
N ILE A 8 -2.21 -20.75 22.19
CA ILE A 8 -0.92 -20.14 22.49
C ILE A 8 -1.17 -18.74 23.03
N VAL A 9 -0.71 -18.46 24.24
CA VAL A 9 -0.91 -17.18 24.92
C VAL A 9 0.43 -16.47 25.10
N LYS A 10 0.55 -15.26 24.61
CA LYS A 10 1.74 -14.40 24.73
C LYS A 10 1.51 -13.31 25.78
N CYS A 11 2.41 -13.20 26.75
CA CYS A 11 2.34 -12.15 27.78
C CYS A 11 2.79 -10.79 27.23
N PRO A 12 1.96 -9.74 27.26
CA PRO A 12 2.31 -8.42 26.73
C PRO A 12 3.40 -7.70 27.53
N LYS A 13 3.62 -8.11 28.80
CA LYS A 13 4.63 -7.47 29.68
C LYS A 13 6.04 -8.05 29.54
N CYS A 14 6.18 -9.35 29.24
CA CYS A 14 7.49 -10.01 29.19
C CYS A 14 7.76 -10.75 27.88
N GLY A 15 6.81 -10.80 26.93
CA GLY A 15 6.97 -11.47 25.64
C GLY A 15 7.07 -13.01 25.70
N ARG A 16 6.90 -13.63 26.88
CA ARG A 16 6.97 -15.09 26.99
C ARG A 16 5.70 -15.74 26.49
N VAL A 17 5.87 -16.83 25.72
CA VAL A 17 4.79 -17.64 25.18
C VAL A 17 4.57 -18.86 26.08
N ASN A 18 3.36 -19.05 26.60
CA ASN A 18 2.97 -20.23 27.35
C ASN A 18 2.05 -21.12 26.51
N ARG A 19 2.41 -22.37 26.35
CA ARG A 19 1.59 -23.41 25.70
C ARG A 19 0.70 -24.05 26.74
N SER A 20 -0.60 -23.87 26.63
CA SER A 20 -1.57 -24.65 27.41
C SER A 20 -2.33 -25.59 26.49
N CYS A 21 -2.30 -26.90 26.80
CA CYS A 21 -3.27 -27.84 26.27
C CYS A 21 -4.52 -27.73 27.15
N ALA A 22 -5.58 -27.11 26.64
CA ALA A 22 -6.84 -27.03 27.37
C ALA A 22 -7.97 -27.64 26.52
N HIS A 23 -8.72 -28.54 27.11
CA HIS A 23 -10.10 -28.73 26.69
C HIS A 23 -10.84 -27.45 27.09
N VAL A 24 -11.22 -26.63 26.12
CA VAL A 24 -11.88 -25.36 26.38
C VAL A 24 -13.27 -25.62 26.91
N SER A 25 -13.46 -25.46 28.22
CA SER A 25 -14.77 -25.49 28.88
C SER A 25 -15.41 -24.08 28.80
N ARG A 26 -16.70 -23.97 29.10
CA ARG A 26 -17.38 -22.68 29.20
C ARG A 26 -16.69 -21.70 30.17
N GLN A 27 -16.05 -22.21 31.21
CA GLN A 27 -15.27 -21.41 32.16
C GLN A 27 -13.97 -20.90 31.58
N ASP A 28 -13.38 -21.61 30.61
CA ASP A 28 -12.16 -21.17 29.92
C ASP A 28 -12.43 -20.05 28.97
N VAL A 29 -13.61 -19.97 28.33
CA VAL A 29 -14.02 -18.84 27.48
C VAL A 29 -14.12 -17.54 28.27
N GLU A 30 -14.66 -17.57 29.50
CA GLU A 30 -14.71 -16.40 30.38
C GLU A 30 -13.30 -15.91 30.74
N LYS A 31 -12.39 -16.85 30.99
CA LYS A 31 -11.00 -16.58 31.33
C LYS A 31 -10.22 -16.03 30.14
N ILE A 32 -10.49 -16.52 28.94
CA ILE A 32 -9.94 -15.98 27.68
C ILE A 32 -10.43 -14.54 27.45
N VAL A 33 -11.71 -14.26 27.69
CA VAL A 33 -12.29 -12.91 27.60
C VAL A 33 -11.65 -11.96 28.62
N GLU A 34 -11.36 -12.42 29.82
CA GLU A 34 -10.63 -11.64 30.82
C GLU A 34 -9.18 -11.36 30.41
N LEU A 35 -8.49 -12.35 29.85
CA LEU A 35 -7.13 -12.21 29.33
C LEU A 35 -7.08 -11.22 28.16
N LEU A 36 -8.04 -11.26 27.25
CA LEU A 36 -8.16 -10.30 26.14
C LEU A 36 -8.43 -8.88 26.64
N LYS A 37 -9.25 -8.73 27.68
CA LYS A 37 -9.47 -7.42 28.34
C LYS A 37 -8.20 -6.90 29.03
N ALA A 38 -7.34 -7.79 29.51
CA ALA A 38 -6.03 -7.45 30.06
C ALA A 38 -4.95 -7.19 29.00
N GLY A 39 -5.29 -7.23 27.70
CA GLY A 39 -4.37 -7.03 26.59
C GLY A 39 -3.46 -8.21 26.29
N VAL A 40 -3.86 -9.42 26.69
CA VAL A 40 -3.17 -10.68 26.36
C VAL A 40 -3.63 -11.14 24.99
N GLU A 41 -2.70 -11.44 24.11
CA GLU A 41 -2.98 -11.96 22.77
C GLU A 41 -3.10 -13.48 22.81
N VAL A 42 -4.13 -14.01 22.16
CA VAL A 42 -4.43 -15.46 22.12
C VAL A 42 -4.42 -15.90 20.66
N TYR A 43 -3.67 -16.95 20.35
CA TYR A 43 -3.51 -17.51 19.00
C TYR A 43 -4.00 -18.96 18.98
N GLU A 44 -4.62 -19.38 17.87
CA GLU A 44 -5.16 -20.75 17.71
C GLU A 44 -4.07 -21.76 17.30
N SER A 45 -3.02 -21.30 16.64
CA SER A 45 -1.92 -22.16 16.18
C SER A 45 -0.55 -21.49 16.25
N GLU A 46 0.52 -22.30 16.19
CA GLU A 46 1.89 -21.77 16.04
C GLU A 46 2.07 -21.03 14.71
N GLU A 47 1.39 -21.47 13.65
CA GLU A 47 1.42 -20.81 12.33
C GLU A 47 0.79 -19.42 12.38
N GLU A 48 -0.30 -19.24 13.13
CA GLU A 48 -0.89 -17.91 13.35
C GLU A 48 0.03 -17.01 14.18
N LEU A 49 0.67 -17.55 15.21
CA LEU A 49 1.64 -16.81 16.01
C LEU A 49 2.85 -16.39 15.15
N GLU A 50 3.41 -17.31 14.37
CA GLU A 50 4.51 -17.02 13.45
C GLU A 50 4.08 -16.05 12.36
N HIS A 51 2.88 -16.21 11.81
CA HIS A 51 2.31 -15.31 10.82
C HIS A 51 2.06 -13.90 11.39
N PHE A 52 1.65 -13.79 12.64
CA PHE A 52 1.45 -12.52 13.33
C PHE A 52 2.79 -11.88 13.75
N GLU A 53 3.77 -12.66 14.19
CA GLU A 53 5.12 -12.18 14.49
C GLU A 53 5.85 -11.68 13.25
N ASP A 54 5.59 -12.29 12.09
CA ASP A 54 6.18 -11.88 10.80
C ASP A 54 5.46 -10.67 10.16
N HIS A 55 4.20 -10.39 10.54
CA HIS A 55 3.32 -9.45 9.83
C HIS A 55 2.75 -8.30 10.67
N GLY A 56 3.00 -8.23 11.98
CA GLY A 56 2.13 -7.38 12.78
C GLY A 56 2.68 -6.51 13.90
N ARG A 57 3.90 -6.68 14.37
CA ARG A 57 4.49 -5.78 15.39
C ARG A 57 5.97 -5.56 15.18
N GLU A 58 6.37 -4.31 15.22
CA GLU A 58 7.76 -3.92 15.46
C GLU A 58 8.29 -4.62 16.70
N ARG A 59 9.24 -5.52 16.54
CA ARG A 59 9.97 -6.12 17.67
C ARG A 59 10.59 -4.99 18.50
N PRO A 60 10.74 -5.11 19.83
CA PRO A 60 11.39 -4.08 20.64
C PRO A 60 12.81 -3.67 20.22
N GLY A 61 13.40 -4.35 19.23
CA GLY A 61 14.64 -4.01 18.55
C GLY A 61 14.46 -3.33 17.18
N ASP A 62 13.23 -3.25 16.65
CA ASP A 62 12.90 -2.61 15.37
C ASP A 62 12.64 -1.10 15.47
N ARG A 63 12.69 -0.54 16.69
CA ARG A 63 12.71 0.92 16.86
C ARG A 63 14.00 1.48 16.28
N GLY A 64 14.01 1.66 14.96
CA GLY A 64 15.15 2.15 14.20
C GLY A 64 15.29 1.53 12.82
N ARG A 65 14.46 0.57 12.42
CA ARG A 65 14.45 0.08 11.05
C ARG A 65 13.70 1.06 10.14
N LEU A 66 14.47 1.73 9.30
CA LEU A 66 14.00 2.68 8.29
C LEU A 66 13.14 2.03 7.21
N SER A 67 13.12 0.69 7.16
CA SER A 67 12.47 -0.07 6.08
C SER A 67 12.12 -1.49 6.51
N ALA A 68 10.99 -1.98 6.05
CA ALA A 68 10.59 -3.37 6.17
C ALA A 68 10.78 -4.08 4.82
N VAL A 69 11.55 -5.20 4.82
CA VAL A 69 11.66 -6.06 3.63
C VAL A 69 10.71 -7.23 3.81
N ILE A 70 9.67 -7.27 2.99
CA ILE A 70 8.60 -8.25 3.08
C ILE A 70 8.47 -9.08 1.80
N GLN A 71 7.86 -10.25 1.92
CA GLN A 71 7.39 -11.01 0.77
C GLN A 71 6.14 -10.33 0.19
N PRO A 72 6.05 -10.19 -1.15
CA PRO A 72 4.88 -9.58 -1.78
C PRO A 72 3.64 -10.46 -1.56
N ARG A 73 2.57 -9.88 -1.03
CA ARG A 73 1.30 -10.58 -0.74
C ARG A 73 0.38 -10.60 -1.95
N PHE A 74 0.36 -9.53 -2.73
CA PHE A 74 -0.57 -9.32 -3.82
C PHE A 74 0.03 -9.71 -5.17
N SER A 75 -0.84 -10.16 -6.09
CA SER A 75 -0.54 -10.37 -7.51
C SER A 75 -1.19 -9.28 -8.37
N LEU A 76 -0.81 -9.16 -9.64
CA LEU A 76 -1.46 -8.21 -10.55
C LEU A 76 -2.96 -8.51 -10.75
N GLU A 77 -3.35 -9.76 -10.57
CA GLU A 77 -4.76 -10.18 -10.62
C GLU A 77 -5.55 -9.64 -9.43
N ASP A 78 -4.89 -9.38 -8.30
CA ASP A 78 -5.53 -8.83 -7.11
C ASP A 78 -5.84 -7.34 -7.25
N VAL A 79 -5.18 -6.65 -8.16
CA VAL A 79 -5.34 -5.21 -8.36
C VAL A 79 -6.35 -4.93 -9.47
N VAL A 80 -7.40 -4.18 -9.13
CA VAL A 80 -8.34 -3.63 -10.13
C VAL A 80 -7.84 -2.25 -10.54
N MET A 81 -7.53 -2.09 -11.81
CA MET A 81 -6.95 -0.86 -12.36
C MET A 81 -7.50 -0.56 -13.76
N SER A 82 -7.36 0.67 -14.21
CA SER A 82 -7.75 1.06 -15.57
C SER A 82 -6.86 0.36 -16.62
N PRO A 83 -7.37 0.15 -17.85
CA PRO A 83 -6.54 -0.38 -18.94
C PRO A 83 -5.27 0.45 -19.14
N LYS A 84 -5.36 1.78 -19.15
CA LYS A 84 -4.23 2.69 -19.26
C LYS A 84 -3.15 2.46 -18.20
N THR A 85 -3.57 2.30 -16.94
CA THR A 85 -2.65 2.00 -15.83
C THR A 85 -2.01 0.62 -16.00
N ARG A 86 -2.79 -0.37 -16.44
CA ARG A 86 -2.31 -1.73 -16.71
C ARG A 86 -1.27 -1.75 -17.80
N ASP A 87 -1.54 -1.12 -18.94
CA ASP A 87 -0.62 -1.05 -20.08
C ASP A 87 0.72 -0.43 -19.67
N ALA A 88 0.69 0.67 -18.92
CA ALA A 88 1.92 1.32 -18.43
C ALA A 88 2.73 0.43 -17.47
N ILE A 89 2.07 -0.40 -16.66
CA ILE A 89 2.74 -1.37 -15.78
C ILE A 89 3.31 -2.53 -16.60
N GLU A 90 2.59 -3.01 -17.60
CA GLU A 90 3.06 -4.08 -18.51
C GLU A 90 4.28 -3.62 -19.30
N ASP A 91 4.29 -2.40 -19.82
CA ASP A 91 5.46 -1.80 -20.49
C ASP A 91 6.68 -1.76 -19.56
N ALA A 92 6.49 -1.34 -18.30
CA ALA A 92 7.55 -1.36 -17.30
C ALA A 92 8.09 -2.78 -17.06
N LEU A 93 7.22 -3.76 -16.93
CA LEU A 93 7.60 -5.15 -16.72
C LEU A 93 8.33 -5.75 -17.93
N VAL A 94 7.91 -5.39 -19.15
CA VAL A 94 8.60 -5.78 -20.40
C VAL A 94 10.01 -5.23 -20.42
N GLU A 95 10.21 -3.96 -20.07
CA GLU A 95 11.54 -3.33 -20.02
C GLU A 95 12.43 -3.99 -18.98
N ILE A 96 11.94 -4.21 -17.76
CA ILE A 96 12.69 -4.85 -16.67
C ILE A 96 13.15 -6.26 -17.08
N ARG A 97 12.23 -7.08 -17.61
CA ARG A 97 12.51 -8.47 -17.98
C ARG A 97 13.48 -8.59 -19.14
N ASN A 98 13.41 -7.65 -20.09
CA ASN A 98 14.22 -7.67 -21.30
C ASN A 98 15.45 -6.75 -21.22
N LYS A 99 15.80 -6.23 -20.04
CA LYS A 99 16.93 -5.33 -19.83
C LYS A 99 18.22 -5.89 -20.44
N GLY A 100 18.51 -7.18 -20.25
CA GLY A 100 19.68 -7.83 -20.84
C GLY A 100 19.68 -7.81 -22.37
N LEU A 101 18.53 -8.06 -22.99
CA LEU A 101 18.35 -8.02 -24.44
C LEU A 101 18.55 -6.60 -24.99
N ILE A 102 17.90 -5.63 -24.38
CA ILE A 102 17.95 -4.22 -24.80
C ILE A 102 19.37 -3.66 -24.68
N PHE A 103 19.98 -3.82 -23.51
CA PHE A 103 21.29 -3.22 -23.24
C PHE A 103 22.45 -3.97 -23.86
N GLN A 104 22.44 -5.31 -23.88
CA GLN A 104 23.55 -6.10 -24.38
C GLN A 104 23.40 -6.44 -25.85
N ARG A 105 22.27 -7.10 -26.27
CA ARG A 105 22.12 -7.58 -27.64
C ARG A 105 21.76 -6.47 -28.64
N TRP A 106 20.86 -5.55 -28.26
CA TRP A 106 20.50 -4.43 -29.12
C TRP A 106 21.49 -3.27 -29.03
N GLY A 107 22.50 -3.39 -28.14
CA GLY A 107 23.62 -2.47 -28.09
C GLY A 107 23.33 -1.13 -27.43
N MET A 108 22.24 -0.99 -26.68
CA MET A 108 21.90 0.25 -25.97
C MET A 108 22.98 0.67 -24.97
N LYS A 109 23.80 -0.28 -24.46
CA LYS A 109 24.98 -0.01 -23.63
C LYS A 109 26.02 0.85 -24.33
N LYS A 110 26.07 0.88 -25.67
CA LYS A 110 26.99 1.72 -26.44
C LYS A 110 26.55 3.19 -26.46
N VAL A 111 25.23 3.42 -26.35
CA VAL A 111 24.61 4.75 -26.32
C VAL A 111 24.51 5.27 -24.90
N ILE A 112 24.03 4.45 -23.99
CA ILE A 112 23.89 4.75 -22.55
C ILE A 112 25.02 4.05 -21.81
N LYS A 113 26.05 4.82 -21.44
CA LYS A 113 27.26 4.29 -20.78
C LYS A 113 26.98 3.68 -19.40
N LYS A 114 25.90 4.06 -18.75
CA LYS A 114 25.53 3.63 -17.41
C LYS A 114 24.25 2.80 -17.45
N VAL A 115 24.35 1.52 -17.12
CA VAL A 115 23.20 0.65 -16.98
C VAL A 115 22.61 0.89 -15.60
N LYS A 116 21.57 1.72 -15.54
CA LYS A 116 20.77 1.92 -14.32
C LYS A 116 19.62 0.92 -14.23
N GLY A 117 19.00 0.83 -13.07
CA GLY A 117 17.73 0.12 -12.87
C GLY A 117 16.58 0.80 -13.59
N LEU A 118 15.38 0.55 -13.14
CA LEU A 118 14.18 1.22 -13.63
C LEU A 118 13.53 1.99 -12.48
N SER A 119 13.24 3.28 -12.74
CA SER A 119 12.59 4.17 -11.80
C SER A 119 11.16 4.43 -12.24
N LEU A 120 10.19 4.09 -11.37
CA LEU A 120 8.76 4.29 -11.61
C LEU A 120 8.22 5.36 -10.66
N LEU A 121 7.32 6.19 -11.17
CA LEU A 121 6.54 7.11 -10.35
C LEU A 121 5.06 6.70 -10.39
N PHE A 122 4.48 6.41 -9.24
CA PHE A 122 3.06 6.17 -9.08
C PHE A 122 2.40 7.43 -8.51
N ALA A 123 1.61 8.11 -9.32
CA ALA A 123 0.93 9.33 -8.93
C ALA A 123 -0.58 9.14 -8.94
N GLY A 124 -1.28 9.64 -7.93
CA GLY A 124 -2.73 9.58 -7.88
C GLY A 124 -3.31 9.63 -6.46
N PRO A 125 -4.64 9.72 -6.32
CA PRO A 125 -5.30 9.84 -5.03
C PRO A 125 -4.99 8.69 -4.06
N PRO A 126 -5.12 8.92 -2.75
CA PRO A 126 -4.96 7.87 -1.76
C PRO A 126 -6.01 6.76 -1.94
N GLY A 127 -5.62 5.52 -1.65
CA GLY A 127 -6.52 4.36 -1.73
C GLY A 127 -6.83 3.87 -3.15
N THR A 128 -6.08 4.30 -4.17
CA THR A 128 -6.23 3.83 -5.58
C THR A 128 -5.41 2.59 -5.92
N GLY A 129 -4.66 2.02 -4.95
CA GLY A 129 -3.96 0.75 -5.11
C GLY A 129 -2.46 0.85 -5.41
N LYS A 130 -1.82 2.02 -5.27
CA LYS A 130 -0.38 2.22 -5.56
C LYS A 130 0.53 1.23 -4.84
N THR A 131 0.42 1.11 -3.52
CA THR A 131 1.23 0.20 -2.70
C THR A 131 0.97 -1.26 -3.07
N MET A 132 -0.30 -1.64 -3.26
CA MET A 132 -0.70 -2.98 -3.69
C MET A 132 -0.11 -3.35 -5.06
N THR A 133 -0.07 -2.38 -5.99
CA THR A 133 0.55 -2.57 -7.31
C THR A 133 2.07 -2.73 -7.22
N ALA A 134 2.72 -1.97 -6.34
CA ALA A 134 4.17 -2.11 -6.11
C ALA A 134 4.52 -3.52 -5.59
N GLU A 135 3.75 -4.05 -4.63
CA GLU A 135 3.89 -5.43 -4.16
C GLU A 135 3.66 -6.44 -5.31
N ALA A 136 2.62 -6.22 -6.14
CA ALA A 136 2.32 -7.09 -7.27
C ALA A 136 3.46 -7.11 -8.32
N ILE A 137 4.07 -5.97 -8.61
CA ILE A 137 5.25 -5.89 -9.48
C ILE A 137 6.40 -6.70 -8.88
N ALA A 138 6.70 -6.53 -7.59
CA ALA A 138 7.75 -7.29 -6.91
C ALA A 138 7.51 -8.80 -7.02
N LYS A 139 6.24 -9.25 -6.83
CA LYS A 139 5.84 -10.66 -7.00
C LYS A 139 6.07 -11.19 -8.41
N VAL A 140 5.69 -10.40 -9.43
CA VAL A 140 5.90 -10.75 -10.85
C VAL A 140 7.39 -10.87 -11.19
N LEU A 141 8.24 -10.09 -10.53
CA LEU A 141 9.68 -10.12 -10.70
C LEU A 141 10.36 -11.22 -9.86
N GLY A 142 9.62 -11.94 -9.01
CA GLY A 142 10.17 -12.95 -8.10
C GLY A 142 11.05 -12.35 -7.00
N LYS A 143 10.84 -11.06 -6.65
CA LYS A 143 11.66 -10.32 -5.70
C LYS A 143 10.87 -9.98 -4.44
N ARG A 144 11.58 -9.75 -3.34
CA ARG A 144 11.03 -9.11 -2.15
C ARG A 144 10.78 -7.63 -2.42
N ILE A 145 9.94 -7.01 -1.60
CA ILE A 145 9.73 -5.56 -1.62
C ILE A 145 10.23 -4.94 -0.33
N MET A 146 10.94 -3.83 -0.46
CA MET A 146 11.40 -3.01 0.65
C MET A 146 10.59 -1.74 0.70
N ILE A 147 9.71 -1.64 1.69
CA ILE A 147 8.82 -0.49 1.87
C ILE A 147 9.49 0.51 2.79
N VAL A 148 9.58 1.75 2.32
CA VAL A 148 10.20 2.87 3.02
C VAL A 148 9.19 4.01 3.11
N ASN A 149 8.87 4.44 4.31
CA ASN A 149 8.12 5.68 4.52
C ASN A 149 9.13 6.84 4.56
N TYR A 150 9.07 7.74 3.58
CA TYR A 150 10.03 8.83 3.47
C TYR A 150 9.94 9.82 4.64
N ALA A 151 8.75 10.05 5.17
CA ALA A 151 8.56 10.93 6.34
C ALA A 151 9.27 10.40 7.59
N GLN A 152 9.38 9.09 7.75
CA GLN A 152 10.15 8.47 8.84
C GLN A 152 11.67 8.63 8.64
N LEU A 153 12.16 8.57 7.40
CA LEU A 153 13.57 8.82 7.09
C LEU A 153 14.03 10.20 7.53
N GLU A 154 13.16 11.20 7.35
CA GLU A 154 13.45 12.59 7.68
C GLU A 154 13.43 12.87 9.19
N ASN A 155 12.49 12.25 9.91
CA ASN A 155 12.26 12.53 11.34
C ASN A 155 13.28 11.87 12.27
N MET A 156 14.04 10.90 11.82
CA MET A 156 14.85 10.08 12.72
C MET A 156 16.13 10.76 13.23
N TRP A 157 16.70 11.75 12.56
CA TRP A 157 17.87 12.51 13.08
C TRP A 157 18.20 13.65 12.11
N VAL A 158 18.07 14.88 12.57
CA VAL A 158 18.54 16.07 11.84
C VAL A 158 20.07 15.94 11.65
N GLY A 159 20.50 15.71 10.39
CA GLY A 159 21.92 15.59 10.00
C GLY A 159 22.38 14.21 9.53
N GLU A 160 21.57 13.16 9.63
CA GLU A 160 21.91 11.79 9.16
C GLU A 160 21.07 11.28 7.99
N THR A 161 20.18 12.09 7.45
CA THR A 161 19.27 11.72 6.36
C THR A 161 20.00 11.16 5.14
N GLU A 162 21.16 11.71 4.78
CA GLU A 162 21.96 11.23 3.64
C GLU A 162 22.45 9.79 3.87
N LYS A 163 22.98 9.48 5.05
CA LYS A 163 23.45 8.12 5.39
C LYS A 163 22.30 7.13 5.41
N ASN A 164 21.13 7.56 5.88
CA ASN A 164 19.95 6.72 5.94
C ASN A 164 19.43 6.40 4.53
N ILE A 165 19.41 7.38 3.61
CA ILE A 165 19.07 7.17 2.21
C ILE A 165 20.06 6.17 1.58
N GLU A 166 21.38 6.37 1.76
CA GLU A 166 22.40 5.46 1.25
C GLU A 166 22.23 4.04 1.77
N ALA A 167 22.01 3.88 3.09
CA ALA A 167 21.80 2.59 3.73
C ALA A 167 20.56 1.85 3.18
N VAL A 168 19.48 2.57 2.90
CA VAL A 168 18.25 2.01 2.30
C VAL A 168 18.53 1.46 0.90
N PHE A 169 19.20 2.22 0.05
CA PHE A 169 19.56 1.76 -1.31
C PHE A 169 20.53 0.59 -1.30
N GLN A 170 21.53 0.63 -0.41
CA GLN A 170 22.46 -0.47 -0.22
C GLN A 170 21.73 -1.73 0.23
N GLN A 171 20.90 -1.65 1.25
CA GLN A 171 20.13 -2.78 1.77
C GLN A 171 19.18 -3.37 0.70
N ALA A 172 18.52 -2.54 -0.09
CA ALA A 172 17.66 -2.99 -1.18
C ALA A 172 18.47 -3.74 -2.26
N SER A 173 19.68 -3.27 -2.57
CA SER A 173 20.59 -3.93 -3.51
C SER A 173 21.09 -5.28 -2.98
N GLU A 174 21.54 -5.33 -1.72
CA GLU A 174 22.02 -6.56 -1.07
C GLU A 174 20.96 -7.65 -0.98
N LYS A 175 19.70 -7.25 -0.76
CA LYS A 175 18.57 -8.18 -0.66
C LYS A 175 17.87 -8.46 -1.98
N ASP A 176 18.37 -7.90 -3.09
CA ASP A 176 17.74 -7.96 -4.43
C ASP A 176 16.24 -7.65 -4.38
N ALA A 177 15.87 -6.60 -3.64
CA ALA A 177 14.50 -6.21 -3.41
C ALA A 177 14.07 -5.07 -4.34
N VAL A 178 12.78 -5.02 -4.69
CA VAL A 178 12.14 -3.82 -5.25
C VAL A 178 12.06 -2.78 -4.14
N LEU A 179 12.60 -1.60 -4.38
CA LEU A 179 12.57 -0.49 -3.43
C LEU A 179 11.29 0.35 -3.67
N PHE A 180 10.48 0.51 -2.65
CA PHE A 180 9.24 1.26 -2.72
C PHE A 180 9.24 2.37 -1.66
N PHE A 181 9.23 3.63 -2.13
CA PHE A 181 9.05 4.80 -1.29
C PHE A 181 7.57 5.20 -1.29
N ASP A 182 6.92 4.99 -0.16
CA ASP A 182 5.55 5.48 0.05
C ASP A 182 5.57 6.92 0.60
N GLU A 183 4.52 7.66 0.30
CA GLU A 183 4.37 9.06 0.72
C GLU A 183 5.57 9.94 0.30
N ALA A 184 6.10 9.72 -0.91
CA ALA A 184 7.19 10.51 -1.45
C ALA A 184 6.84 12.01 -1.64
N ASP A 185 5.62 12.42 -1.31
CA ASP A 185 5.13 13.81 -1.30
C ASP A 185 6.04 14.73 -0.49
N ALA A 186 6.56 14.21 0.63
CA ALA A 186 7.47 14.95 1.49
C ALA A 186 8.77 15.36 0.78
N VAL A 187 9.21 14.57 -0.22
CA VAL A 187 10.36 14.90 -1.07
C VAL A 187 10.05 16.08 -1.99
N PHE A 188 8.79 16.19 -2.43
CA PHE A 188 8.41 17.08 -3.53
C PHE A 188 7.79 18.40 -3.07
N HIS A 189 7.23 18.47 -1.86
CA HIS A 189 6.53 19.65 -1.35
C HIS A 189 7.42 20.88 -1.10
N ARG A 190 8.73 20.73 -1.04
CA ARG A 190 9.60 21.73 -0.43
C ARG A 190 10.29 22.73 -1.37
N ARG A 191 10.17 22.57 -2.71
CA ARG A 191 10.84 23.50 -3.65
C ARG A 191 10.09 24.80 -3.95
N GLY A 192 8.85 24.95 -3.50
CA GLY A 192 8.02 26.15 -3.81
C GLY A 192 7.72 27.11 -2.68
N MET A 193 7.99 26.72 -1.44
CA MET A 193 7.71 27.54 -0.25
C MET A 193 8.97 27.73 0.59
N THR A 194 9.46 28.94 0.64
CA THR A 194 10.47 29.53 1.56
C THR A 194 11.05 28.56 2.59
N ILE A 195 12.10 27.79 2.30
CA ILE A 195 12.69 26.88 3.30
C ILE A 195 14.17 26.60 3.03
N ALA A 196 14.84 26.34 4.11
CA ALA A 196 16.22 26.12 4.39
C ALA A 196 17.03 25.32 3.34
N PRO A 197 18.31 25.69 3.12
CA PRO A 197 19.18 25.09 2.09
C PRO A 197 19.39 23.56 2.21
N TRP A 198 19.25 23.00 3.40
CA TRP A 198 19.49 21.56 3.65
C TRP A 198 18.44 20.62 3.07
N THR A 199 17.20 21.05 2.88
CA THR A 199 16.15 20.22 2.29
C THR A 199 16.36 19.95 0.80
N ASN A 200 17.00 20.86 0.07
CA ASN A 200 17.39 20.65 -1.31
C ASN A 200 18.53 19.63 -1.46
N ARG A 201 19.34 19.45 -0.40
CA ARG A 201 20.47 18.51 -0.38
C ARG A 201 19.96 17.07 -0.30
N ASP A 202 19.07 16.78 0.63
CA ASP A 202 18.53 15.42 0.84
C ASP A 202 17.78 14.91 -0.41
N VAL A 203 17.00 15.79 -1.05
CA VAL A 203 16.34 15.47 -2.32
C VAL A 203 17.37 15.17 -3.43
N ASN A 204 18.45 15.93 -3.52
CA ASN A 204 19.50 15.68 -4.51
C ASN A 204 20.24 14.35 -4.24
N VAL A 205 20.46 13.99 -2.98
CA VAL A 205 21.03 12.69 -2.59
C VAL A 205 20.12 11.55 -3.02
N LEU A 206 18.82 11.63 -2.69
CA LEU A 206 17.84 10.63 -3.15
C LEU A 206 17.85 10.48 -4.68
N LEU A 207 17.81 11.60 -5.40
CA LEU A 207 17.80 11.62 -6.85
C LEU A 207 19.10 11.03 -7.46
N ASN A 208 20.24 11.25 -6.84
CA ASN A 208 21.50 10.65 -7.25
C ASN A 208 21.52 9.12 -7.02
N HIS A 209 20.97 8.67 -5.89
CA HIS A 209 20.83 7.23 -5.63
C HIS A 209 19.87 6.57 -6.61
N LEU A 210 18.73 7.21 -6.94
CA LEU A 210 17.81 6.73 -7.99
C LEU A 210 18.51 6.51 -9.34
N GLU A 211 19.32 7.49 -9.77
CA GLU A 211 20.07 7.37 -11.04
C GLU A 211 21.10 6.23 -11.07
N ASN A 212 21.55 5.80 -9.88
CA ASN A 212 22.63 4.83 -9.74
C ASN A 212 22.15 3.46 -9.28
N PHE A 213 20.90 3.34 -8.84
CA PHE A 213 20.35 2.11 -8.33
C PHE A 213 20.20 1.07 -9.45
N PRO A 214 20.78 -0.14 -9.33
CA PRO A 214 20.72 -1.14 -10.39
C PRO A 214 19.40 -1.91 -10.41
N GLY A 215 18.58 -1.80 -9.34
CA GLY A 215 17.33 -2.48 -9.15
C GLY A 215 16.12 -1.69 -9.67
N VAL A 216 14.94 -2.09 -9.24
CA VAL A 216 13.68 -1.39 -9.50
C VAL A 216 13.34 -0.51 -8.31
N CYS A 217 13.11 0.77 -8.56
CA CYS A 217 12.68 1.73 -7.55
C CYS A 217 11.34 2.33 -7.93
N ILE A 218 10.40 2.34 -7.02
CA ILE A 218 9.05 2.88 -7.21
C ILE A 218 8.83 3.98 -6.17
N LEU A 219 8.46 5.17 -6.62
CA LEU A 219 8.07 6.30 -5.79
C LEU A 219 6.56 6.45 -5.86
N ALA A 220 5.86 6.53 -4.74
CA ALA A 220 4.42 6.78 -4.70
C ALA A 220 4.11 8.15 -4.12
N THR A 221 3.27 8.92 -4.83
CA THR A 221 2.83 10.24 -4.42
C THR A 221 1.31 10.37 -4.50
N ASN A 222 0.74 11.12 -3.56
CA ASN A 222 -0.67 11.50 -3.60
C ASN A 222 -0.90 12.82 -4.34
N LEU A 223 0.17 13.50 -4.78
CA LEU A 223 0.10 14.78 -5.46
C LEU A 223 -0.06 14.61 -6.97
N ALA A 224 -1.11 15.21 -7.53
CA ALA A 224 -1.41 15.10 -8.96
C ALA A 224 -0.47 15.92 -9.87
N ARG A 225 0.26 16.88 -9.32
CA ARG A 225 1.06 17.84 -10.10
C ARG A 225 2.32 18.26 -9.34
N VAL A 226 3.18 17.31 -9.03
CA VAL A 226 4.53 17.65 -8.56
C VAL A 226 5.54 17.02 -9.49
N MET A 227 5.73 17.67 -10.62
CA MET A 227 6.91 17.38 -11.43
C MET A 227 7.89 18.52 -11.26
N ASP A 228 8.77 18.37 -10.26
CA ASP A 228 10.03 19.07 -10.35
C ASP A 228 10.74 18.57 -11.61
N ARG A 229 11.19 19.50 -12.46
CA ARG A 229 11.97 19.19 -13.68
C ARG A 229 13.17 18.28 -13.40
N ALA A 230 13.64 18.24 -12.14
CA ALA A 230 14.71 17.36 -11.73
C ALA A 230 14.30 15.89 -11.68
N LEU A 231 13.02 15.58 -11.41
CA LEU A 231 12.47 14.23 -11.44
C LEU A 231 12.18 13.75 -12.85
N ASP A 232 11.71 14.63 -13.71
CA ASP A 232 11.34 14.32 -15.11
C ASP A 232 12.45 13.57 -15.86
N ARG A 233 13.72 13.91 -15.56
CA ARG A 233 14.89 13.25 -16.16
C ARG A 233 15.32 11.95 -15.47
N ARG A 234 14.75 11.63 -14.32
CA ARG A 234 15.17 10.51 -13.45
C ARG A 234 14.16 9.40 -13.36
N ILE A 235 12.90 9.74 -13.63
CA ILE A 235 11.81 8.78 -13.69
C ILE A 235 11.73 8.25 -15.12
N ASP A 236 11.85 6.96 -15.26
CA ASP A 236 11.79 6.30 -16.57
C ASP A 236 10.32 6.13 -17.01
N ILE A 237 9.41 5.77 -16.08
CA ILE A 237 8.00 5.57 -16.38
C ILE A 237 7.14 6.19 -15.29
N ALA A 238 6.19 7.05 -15.67
CA ALA A 238 5.19 7.60 -14.78
C ALA A 238 3.84 6.90 -15.00
N VAL A 239 3.27 6.36 -13.92
CA VAL A 239 1.99 5.64 -13.91
C VAL A 239 0.98 6.46 -13.12
N GLU A 240 -0.09 6.85 -13.78
CA GLU A 240 -1.18 7.58 -13.17
C GLU A 240 -2.24 6.62 -12.62
N PHE A 241 -2.56 6.77 -11.34
CA PHE A 241 -3.63 6.06 -10.66
C PHE A 241 -4.82 7.01 -10.49
N GLU A 242 -5.80 6.86 -11.34
CA GLU A 242 -7.02 7.66 -11.29
C GLU A 242 -8.03 7.11 -10.28
N MET A 243 -8.98 7.97 -9.87
CA MET A 243 -10.16 7.46 -9.13
C MET A 243 -10.91 6.46 -10.01
N PRO A 244 -11.28 5.29 -9.48
CA PRO A 244 -11.93 4.26 -10.30
C PRO A 244 -13.28 4.75 -10.82
N GLU A 245 -13.55 4.52 -12.10
CA GLU A 245 -14.85 4.71 -12.72
C GLU A 245 -15.87 3.68 -12.20
N ALA A 246 -17.16 3.88 -12.50
CA ALA A 246 -18.24 3.05 -11.97
C ALA A 246 -18.03 1.54 -12.25
N GLU A 247 -17.58 1.19 -13.45
CA GLU A 247 -17.33 -0.20 -13.80
C GLU A 247 -16.19 -0.82 -12.99
N LEU A 248 -15.09 -0.09 -12.81
CA LEU A 248 -13.96 -0.53 -11.97
C LEU A 248 -14.38 -0.59 -10.49
N ARG A 249 -15.17 0.37 -10.00
CA ARG A 249 -15.70 0.32 -8.63
C ARG A 249 -16.56 -0.91 -8.39
N LYS A 250 -17.40 -1.32 -9.37
CA LYS A 250 -18.18 -2.54 -9.30
C LYS A 250 -17.28 -3.76 -9.12
N GLN A 251 -16.23 -3.87 -9.93
CA GLN A 251 -15.24 -4.95 -9.81
C GLN A 251 -14.54 -4.93 -8.45
N ILE A 252 -14.20 -3.74 -7.93
CA ILE A 252 -13.58 -3.59 -6.61
C ILE A 252 -14.54 -4.05 -5.49
N TRP A 253 -15.82 -3.64 -5.54
CA TRP A 253 -16.83 -4.11 -4.59
C TRP A 253 -16.93 -5.63 -4.59
N GLN A 254 -17.07 -6.24 -5.77
CA GLN A 254 -17.18 -7.69 -5.93
C GLN A 254 -15.94 -8.42 -5.40
N LYS A 255 -14.75 -7.86 -5.63
CA LYS A 255 -13.50 -8.48 -5.24
C LYS A 255 -13.22 -8.37 -3.74
N LEU A 256 -13.64 -7.28 -3.11
CA LEU A 256 -13.40 -7.02 -1.68
C LEU A 256 -14.42 -7.66 -0.76
N VAL A 257 -15.52 -8.18 -1.28
CA VAL A 257 -16.49 -8.95 -0.50
C VAL A 257 -16.12 -10.42 -0.58
N PRO A 258 -15.72 -11.06 0.54
CA PRO A 258 -15.39 -12.48 0.55
C PRO A 258 -16.56 -13.34 0.10
N PRO A 259 -16.33 -14.43 -0.65
CA PRO A 259 -17.39 -15.33 -1.10
C PRO A 259 -18.16 -16.00 0.04
N GLU A 260 -17.53 -16.15 1.20
CA GLU A 260 -18.12 -16.72 2.42
C GLU A 260 -19.03 -15.71 3.17
N ALA A 261 -19.01 -14.43 2.79
CA ALA A 261 -19.82 -13.42 3.44
C ALA A 261 -21.33 -13.70 3.26
N PRO A 262 -22.13 -13.69 4.35
CA PRO A 262 -23.55 -14.01 4.28
C PRO A 262 -24.35 -12.87 3.64
N LEU A 263 -24.29 -12.75 2.34
CA LEU A 263 -24.94 -11.67 1.59
C LEU A 263 -26.46 -11.86 1.50
N GLY A 264 -27.20 -10.76 1.57
CA GLY A 264 -28.61 -10.67 1.20
C GLY A 264 -28.79 -10.84 -0.31
N LYS A 265 -29.99 -11.23 -0.72
CA LYS A 265 -30.34 -11.31 -2.15
C LYS A 265 -30.59 -9.97 -2.81
N ASP A 266 -30.65 -8.92 -2.01
CA ASP A 266 -30.96 -7.54 -2.36
C ASP A 266 -29.74 -6.73 -2.79
N ILE A 267 -28.55 -7.32 -2.75
CA ILE A 267 -27.30 -6.59 -3.01
C ILE A 267 -27.10 -6.41 -4.51
N ASP A 268 -26.94 -5.16 -4.90
CA ASP A 268 -26.61 -4.74 -6.25
C ASP A 268 -25.34 -3.87 -6.24
N PHE A 269 -24.22 -4.46 -6.65
CA PHE A 269 -22.94 -3.76 -6.72
C PHE A 269 -22.88 -2.71 -7.83
N ASP A 270 -23.72 -2.79 -8.86
CA ASP A 270 -23.86 -1.76 -9.90
C ASP A 270 -24.43 -0.47 -9.32
N VAL A 271 -25.48 -0.59 -8.52
CA VAL A 271 -26.10 0.54 -7.82
C VAL A 271 -25.09 1.20 -6.88
N LEU A 272 -24.35 0.41 -6.08
CA LEU A 272 -23.32 0.93 -5.19
C LEU A 272 -22.22 1.66 -5.96
N ALA A 273 -21.75 1.06 -7.05
CA ALA A 273 -20.68 1.61 -7.87
C ALA A 273 -21.05 2.91 -8.56
N ARG A 274 -22.30 3.05 -9.04
CA ARG A 274 -22.78 4.27 -9.69
C ARG A 274 -23.10 5.37 -8.69
N LYS A 275 -23.69 5.00 -7.53
CA LYS A 275 -24.12 5.97 -6.51
C LYS A 275 -22.95 6.58 -5.75
N PHE A 276 -21.89 5.78 -5.46
CA PHE A 276 -20.79 6.18 -4.57
C PHE A 276 -19.45 6.24 -5.30
N ALA A 277 -18.90 7.44 -5.48
CA ALA A 277 -17.59 7.67 -6.09
C ALA A 277 -16.47 7.49 -5.04
N LEU A 278 -16.19 6.24 -4.68
CA LEU A 278 -15.22 5.86 -3.65
C LEU A 278 -13.91 5.32 -4.26
N SER A 279 -12.79 5.54 -3.58
CA SER A 279 -11.53 4.86 -3.89
C SER A 279 -11.57 3.39 -3.43
N GLY A 280 -10.65 2.55 -3.91
CA GLY A 280 -10.56 1.15 -3.48
C GLY A 280 -10.40 0.99 -1.98
N GLY A 281 -9.57 1.84 -1.35
CA GLY A 281 -9.39 1.86 0.10
C GLY A 281 -10.67 2.25 0.85
N SER A 282 -11.43 3.23 0.35
CA SER A 282 -12.72 3.61 0.92
C SER A 282 -13.78 2.51 0.74
N ILE A 283 -13.77 1.81 -0.39
CA ILE A 283 -14.64 0.64 -0.62
C ILE A 283 -14.33 -0.47 0.39
N LEU A 284 -13.06 -0.78 0.62
CA LEU A 284 -12.65 -1.77 1.64
C LEU A 284 -13.17 -1.39 3.03
N ASN A 285 -13.03 -0.13 3.42
CA ASN A 285 -13.57 0.36 4.68
C ASN A 285 -15.09 0.23 4.76
N ALA A 286 -15.78 0.55 3.67
CA ALA A 286 -17.24 0.42 3.59
C ALA A 286 -17.69 -1.05 3.70
N VAL A 287 -17.00 -1.99 3.04
CA VAL A 287 -17.26 -3.44 3.17
C VAL A 287 -17.11 -3.87 4.63
N ARG A 288 -16.00 -3.53 5.28
CA ARG A 288 -15.77 -3.85 6.71
C ARG A 288 -16.82 -3.21 7.62
N GLN A 289 -17.27 -2.00 7.30
CA GLN A 289 -18.33 -1.33 8.07
C GLN A 289 -19.69 -1.98 7.86
N ALA A 290 -20.04 -2.39 6.64
CA ALA A 290 -21.29 -3.12 6.34
C ALA A 290 -21.34 -4.44 7.12
N MET A 291 -20.24 -5.20 7.18
CA MET A 291 -20.13 -6.40 8.00
C MET A 291 -20.38 -6.10 9.49
N ARG A 292 -19.75 -5.04 10.03
CA ARG A 292 -20.01 -4.61 11.43
C ARG A 292 -21.47 -4.22 11.67
N ASN A 293 -22.11 -3.57 10.70
CA ASN A 293 -23.53 -3.19 10.80
C ASN A 293 -24.43 -4.43 10.87
N ALA A 294 -24.16 -5.44 10.03
CA ALA A 294 -24.86 -6.72 10.04
C ALA A 294 -24.73 -7.45 11.40
N LEU A 295 -23.53 -7.46 11.98
CA LEU A 295 -23.27 -8.08 13.30
C LEU A 295 -24.05 -7.39 14.43
N LYS A 296 -24.21 -6.06 14.38
CA LYS A 296 -24.98 -5.30 15.40
C LYS A 296 -26.47 -5.61 15.41
N ARG A 297 -27.05 -6.15 14.34
CA ARG A 297 -28.47 -6.50 14.25
C ARG A 297 -28.85 -7.82 14.93
N GLY A 298 -27.90 -8.58 15.48
CA GLY A 298 -28.18 -9.79 16.26
C GLY A 298 -28.24 -11.07 15.40
N LYS A 299 -29.01 -12.07 15.82
CA LYS A 299 -28.95 -13.48 15.39
C LYS A 299 -29.03 -13.82 13.89
N ARG A 300 -29.42 -12.90 13.02
CA ARG A 300 -29.41 -13.06 11.56
C ARG A 300 -28.38 -12.12 10.95
N HIS A 301 -27.11 -12.52 10.97
CA HIS A 301 -25.98 -11.70 10.51
C HIS A 301 -25.88 -11.55 8.99
N ARG A 302 -27.02 -11.51 8.26
CA ARG A 302 -26.99 -11.33 6.82
C ARG A 302 -26.73 -9.85 6.47
N ILE A 303 -25.72 -9.63 5.63
CA ILE A 303 -25.36 -8.29 5.14
C ILE A 303 -26.36 -7.88 4.06
N THR A 304 -27.00 -6.73 4.23
CA THR A 304 -28.04 -6.21 3.31
C THR A 304 -27.51 -5.04 2.49
N MET A 305 -28.24 -4.68 1.44
CA MET A 305 -27.93 -3.48 0.65
C MET A 305 -27.92 -2.21 1.50
N GLU A 306 -28.82 -2.11 2.48
CA GLU A 306 -28.87 -0.97 3.41
C GLU A 306 -27.58 -0.83 4.25
N ASP A 307 -26.93 -1.95 4.63
CA ASP A 307 -25.67 -1.91 5.37
C ASP A 307 -24.56 -1.33 4.53
N PHE A 308 -24.50 -1.70 3.24
CA PHE A 308 -23.52 -1.17 2.30
C PHE A 308 -23.78 0.32 2.01
N VAL A 309 -25.04 0.71 1.79
CA VAL A 309 -25.41 2.11 1.54
C VAL A 309 -24.99 2.99 2.73
N LYS A 310 -25.38 2.62 3.95
CA LYS A 310 -25.00 3.36 5.16
C LYS A 310 -23.47 3.43 5.36
N ALA A 311 -22.78 2.36 5.03
CA ALA A 311 -21.32 2.31 5.13
C ALA A 311 -20.66 3.23 4.10
N ALA A 312 -21.13 3.20 2.86
CA ALA A 312 -20.61 4.05 1.78
C ALA A 312 -20.89 5.54 2.02
N GLU A 313 -22.09 5.89 2.50
CA GLU A 313 -22.45 7.26 2.90
C GLU A 313 -21.52 7.78 4.01
N ARG A 314 -21.18 6.92 4.99
CA ARG A 314 -20.25 7.27 6.06
C ARG A 314 -18.82 7.52 5.55
N GLU A 315 -18.35 6.72 4.59
CA GLU A 315 -17.02 6.93 3.99
C GLU A 315 -16.98 8.19 3.14
N LEU A 316 -18.04 8.55 2.42
CA LEU A 316 -18.14 9.84 1.72
C LEU A 316 -18.11 11.01 2.71
N ALA A 317 -18.93 10.96 3.76
CA ALA A 317 -18.96 12.02 4.77
C ALA A 317 -17.59 12.19 5.47
N LYS A 318 -16.88 11.09 5.71
CA LYS A 318 -15.51 11.13 6.25
C LYS A 318 -14.55 11.79 5.27
N SER A 319 -14.64 11.48 3.99
CA SER A 319 -13.83 12.10 2.93
C SER A 319 -14.08 13.61 2.87
N ASP A 320 -15.34 14.05 2.98
CA ASP A 320 -15.69 15.47 3.00
C ASP A 320 -15.16 16.20 4.26
N LEU A 321 -15.15 15.52 5.41
CA LEU A 321 -14.60 16.09 6.66
C LEU A 321 -13.07 16.22 6.62
N ILE A 322 -12.38 15.20 6.12
CA ILE A 322 -10.91 15.20 6.03
C ILE A 322 -10.45 16.06 4.85
N GLY A 323 -11.21 16.09 3.76
CA GLY A 323 -10.85 16.75 2.51
C GLY A 323 -11.08 18.26 2.47
N LYS A 324 -11.78 18.85 3.45
CA LYS A 324 -11.97 20.30 3.47
C LYS A 324 -10.66 21.09 3.62
N ASP A 325 -9.62 20.48 4.20
CA ASP A 325 -8.32 21.13 4.36
C ASP A 325 -7.27 20.75 3.29
N GLN A 326 -7.47 19.63 2.56
CA GLN A 326 -6.47 19.11 1.61
C GLN A 326 -6.99 18.88 0.18
N MET A 327 -8.29 18.81 -0.05
CA MET A 327 -8.87 18.49 -1.36
C MET A 327 -9.20 19.72 -2.25
N GLY A 328 -8.73 20.89 -1.91
CA GLY A 328 -8.89 22.08 -2.78
C GLY A 328 -8.32 21.90 -4.20
N THR A 329 -7.54 20.86 -4.44
CA THR A 329 -6.82 20.62 -5.70
C THR A 329 -7.38 19.48 -6.58
N TRP A 330 -8.28 18.63 -6.06
CA TRP A 330 -8.83 17.49 -6.83
C TRP A 330 -10.19 17.76 -7.48
N LYS A 331 -10.74 18.95 -7.40
CA LYS A 331 -11.82 19.36 -8.31
C LYS A 331 -11.21 19.51 -9.69
N ILE A 332 -11.36 18.48 -10.51
CA ILE A 332 -11.16 18.57 -11.95
C ILE A 332 -12.12 19.66 -12.44
N ASP A 333 -11.59 20.83 -12.74
CA ASP A 333 -12.35 21.85 -13.48
C ASP A 333 -12.61 21.27 -14.86
N GLN A 334 -13.82 20.71 -15.07
CA GLN A 334 -14.26 20.18 -16.35
C GLN A 334 -14.26 21.23 -17.47
N ARG A 335 -13.89 22.49 -17.19
CA ARG A 335 -13.82 23.59 -18.15
C ARG A 335 -12.52 23.67 -18.92
N HIS A 336 -11.50 22.85 -18.63
CA HIS A 336 -10.24 22.81 -19.39
C HIS A 336 -10.07 21.54 -20.21
N ARG A 337 -11.14 21.11 -20.90
CA ARG A 337 -10.99 20.31 -22.11
C ARG A 337 -10.59 21.22 -23.25
N VAL A 338 -9.39 20.99 -23.77
CA VAL A 338 -8.93 21.28 -25.15
C VAL A 338 -8.79 22.76 -25.53
N ARG A 339 -7.57 23.25 -25.53
CA ARG A 339 -7.06 23.98 -26.69
C ARG A 339 -5.81 23.27 -27.17
N GLY A 340 -5.96 22.67 -28.35
CA GLY A 340 -4.90 21.99 -29.05
C GLY A 340 -3.76 22.93 -29.36
N TYR A 341 -2.58 22.39 -29.38
CA TYR A 341 -1.46 22.97 -30.06
C TYR A 341 -1.61 22.63 -31.57
N ALA A 342 -1.80 23.68 -32.38
CA ALA A 342 -1.49 23.65 -33.78
C ALA A 342 0.01 23.89 -33.95
#